data_0bb8c75cebe37cc7cee0b45a342b09a1
#
_entry.id   0bb8c75cebe37cc7cee0b45a342b09a1
#
_cell.length_a   1.000
_cell.length_b   1.000
_cell.length_c   1.000
_cell.angle_alpha   90.00
_cell.angle_beta   90.00
_cell.angle_gamma   90.00
#
_symmetry.space_group_name_H-M   'P 1'
#
loop_
_entity.id
_entity.type
_entity.pdbx_description
1 polymer ?
#
loop_
_entity_poly.entity_id
_entity_poly.type
_entity_poly.pdbx_seq_one_letter_code
_entity_poly.pdbx_strand_id
1 'polypeptide(L)'
;MSPVSADDDGRHRVVSHLGALLDARGMTLVQLAALTGITVANLSVLKNGRARAIRFSTLTAVCDVLGCQPGDLLQVTSPPD
;
A
#
# COMPACT_ATOMS: atom_id res chain seq x y z
N MET A 1 7.90 -26.76 9.70
CA MET A 1 7.88 -25.34 9.36
C MET A 1 6.67 -24.70 9.98
N SER A 2 6.87 -23.66 10.74
CA SER A 2 5.75 -22.97 11.40
C SER A 2 4.97 -22.17 10.38
N PRO A 3 3.63 -22.20 10.39
CA PRO A 3 2.84 -21.35 9.53
C PRO A 3 3.07 -19.88 9.90
N VAL A 4 3.09 -19.03 8.89
CA VAL A 4 3.17 -17.60 9.12
C VAL A 4 1.83 -17.14 9.66
N SER A 5 1.84 -16.49 10.81
CA SER A 5 0.62 -15.93 11.37
C SER A 5 0.21 -14.68 10.61
N ALA A 6 -1.07 -14.58 10.24
CA ALA A 6 -1.61 -13.38 9.63
C ALA A 6 -1.61 -12.18 10.59
N ASP A 7 -1.46 -12.42 11.89
CA ASP A 7 -1.47 -11.40 12.94
C ASP A 7 -0.07 -11.07 13.44
N ASP A 8 0.94 -11.26 12.61
CA ASP A 8 2.33 -11.21 13.01
C ASP A 8 2.88 -9.79 13.14
N ASP A 9 2.14 -8.92 13.81
CA ASP A 9 2.60 -7.66 14.40
C ASP A 9 3.47 -6.76 13.54
N GLY A 10 3.27 -6.77 12.25
CA GLY A 10 4.08 -5.95 11.37
C GLY A 10 5.48 -6.48 11.11
N ARG A 11 5.77 -7.70 11.53
CA ARG A 11 7.02 -8.38 11.16
C ARG A 11 6.95 -8.88 9.73
N HIS A 12 6.81 -7.96 8.81
CA HIS A 12 6.73 -8.29 7.41
C HIS A 12 7.80 -7.54 6.64
N ARG A 13 7.97 -7.92 5.40
CA ARG A 13 8.91 -7.29 4.49
C ARG A 13 8.19 -6.64 3.31
N VAL A 14 6.93 -6.31 3.48
CA VAL A 14 6.17 -5.61 2.47
C VAL A 14 6.54 -4.13 2.50
N VAL A 15 6.90 -3.59 1.35
CA VAL A 15 7.16 -2.16 1.19
C VAL A 15 6.09 -1.57 0.28
N SER A 16 5.69 -0.34 0.58
CA SER A 16 4.72 0.40 -0.21
C SER A 16 5.44 1.37 -1.13
N HIS A 17 5.07 1.35 -2.40
CA HIS A 17 5.57 2.31 -3.39
C HIS A 17 4.56 3.41 -3.68
N LEU A 18 3.56 3.58 -2.81
CA LEU A 18 2.49 4.57 -3.04
C LEU A 18 3.04 5.97 -3.26
N GLY A 19 4.01 6.39 -2.43
CA GLY A 19 4.63 7.72 -2.59
C GLY A 19 5.26 7.91 -3.96
N ALA A 20 6.03 6.93 -4.42
CA ALA A 20 6.69 6.99 -5.73
C ALA A 20 5.67 7.00 -6.87
N LEU A 21 4.60 6.21 -6.75
CA LEU A 21 3.54 6.17 -7.77
C LEU A 21 2.78 7.50 -7.83
N LEU A 22 2.51 8.12 -6.69
CA LEU A 22 1.89 9.44 -6.65
C LEU A 22 2.79 10.49 -7.29
N ASP A 23 4.07 10.48 -6.94
CA ASP A 23 5.04 11.43 -7.51
C ASP A 23 5.15 11.29 -9.03
N ALA A 24 5.20 10.06 -9.52
CA ALA A 24 5.29 9.79 -10.95
C ALA A 24 4.07 10.31 -11.73
N ARG A 25 2.93 10.42 -11.05
CA ARG A 25 1.68 10.88 -11.67
C ARG A 25 1.32 12.32 -11.34
N GLY A 26 2.17 13.02 -10.59
CA GLY A 26 1.89 14.37 -10.15
C GLY A 26 0.62 14.46 -9.31
N MET A 27 0.32 13.42 -8.54
CA MET A 27 -0.90 13.34 -7.73
C MET A 27 -0.57 13.45 -6.25
N THR A 28 -1.40 14.17 -5.51
CA THR A 28 -1.27 14.26 -4.06
C THR A 28 -2.08 13.18 -3.36
N LEU A 29 -1.74 12.92 -2.11
CA LEU A 29 -2.50 11.98 -1.27
C LEU A 29 -3.95 12.43 -1.10
N VAL A 30 -4.17 13.74 -0.97
CA VAL A 30 -5.51 14.32 -0.85
C VAL A 30 -6.33 14.06 -2.11
N GLN A 31 -5.71 14.20 -3.29
CA GLN A 31 -6.38 13.90 -4.56
C GLN A 31 -6.75 12.43 -4.66
N LEU A 32 -5.85 11.54 -4.27
CA LEU A 32 -6.12 10.11 -4.27
C LEU A 32 -7.27 9.77 -3.32
N ALA A 33 -7.29 10.38 -2.14
CA ALA A 33 -8.38 10.21 -1.18
C ALA A 33 -9.73 10.61 -1.78
N ALA A 34 -9.77 11.75 -2.47
CA ALA A 34 -10.99 12.24 -3.11
C ALA A 34 -11.48 11.27 -4.20
N LEU A 35 -10.56 10.70 -4.97
CA LEU A 35 -10.90 9.83 -6.10
C LEU A 35 -11.28 8.41 -5.66
N THR A 36 -10.78 7.96 -4.52
CA THR A 36 -11.02 6.58 -4.04
C THR A 36 -12.10 6.49 -2.96
N GLY A 37 -12.40 7.60 -2.31
CA GLY A 37 -13.27 7.59 -1.12
C GLY A 37 -12.57 7.06 0.14
N ILE A 38 -11.28 6.82 0.07
CA ILE A 38 -10.47 6.38 1.21
C ILE A 38 -9.96 7.60 1.95
N THR A 39 -9.92 7.56 3.28
CA THR A 39 -9.45 8.71 4.06
C THR A 39 -7.96 8.96 3.83
N VAL A 40 -7.57 10.23 3.93
CA VAL A 40 -6.15 10.61 3.86
C VAL A 40 -5.36 9.88 4.94
N ALA A 41 -5.93 9.75 6.14
CA ALA A 41 -5.26 9.04 7.24
C ALA A 41 -4.94 7.59 6.88
N ASN A 42 -5.89 6.86 6.29
CA ASN A 42 -5.67 5.47 5.89
C ASN A 42 -4.65 5.36 4.76
N LEU A 43 -4.71 6.27 3.79
CA LEU A 43 -3.73 6.30 2.70
C LEU A 43 -2.35 6.67 3.21
N SER A 44 -2.25 7.55 4.20
CA SER A 44 -0.98 7.92 4.83
C SER A 44 -0.34 6.72 5.53
N VAL A 45 -1.13 5.92 6.23
CA VAL A 45 -0.65 4.69 6.87
C VAL A 45 -0.06 3.75 5.82
N LEU A 46 -0.75 3.58 4.69
CA LEU A 46 -0.26 2.75 3.59
C LEU A 46 1.02 3.33 2.98
N LYS A 47 1.03 4.63 2.70
CA LYS A 47 2.18 5.31 2.09
C LYS A 47 3.44 5.18 2.94
N ASN A 48 3.28 5.28 4.26
CA ASN A 48 4.41 5.26 5.21
C ASN A 48 4.84 3.84 5.60
N GLY A 49 4.23 2.83 5.00
CA GLY A 49 4.61 1.45 5.28
C GLY A 49 4.14 0.93 6.64
N ARG A 50 3.16 1.57 7.25
CA ARG A 50 2.64 1.19 8.57
C ARG A 50 1.42 0.29 8.49
N ALA A 51 0.89 0.04 7.30
CA ALA A 51 -0.28 -0.81 7.15
C ALA A 51 0.09 -2.25 7.49
N ARG A 52 -0.72 -2.89 8.32
CA ARG A 52 -0.58 -4.30 8.67
C ARG A 52 -1.44 -5.20 7.80
N ALA A 53 -2.41 -4.62 7.17
CA ALA A 53 -3.32 -5.31 6.26
C ALA A 53 -3.89 -4.30 5.28
N ILE A 54 -4.38 -4.77 4.17
CA ILE A 54 -5.07 -3.95 3.20
C ILE A 54 -6.30 -4.72 2.72
N ARG A 55 -7.44 -4.04 2.66
CA ARG A 55 -8.64 -4.64 2.09
C ARG A 55 -8.49 -4.71 0.58
N PHE A 56 -8.99 -5.78 -0.01
CA PHE A 56 -8.96 -5.90 -1.47
C PHE A 56 -9.72 -4.77 -2.16
N SER A 57 -10.79 -4.26 -1.55
CA SER A 57 -11.50 -3.09 -2.07
C SER A 57 -10.63 -1.84 -2.10
N THR A 58 -9.83 -1.62 -1.07
CA THR A 58 -8.87 -0.51 -1.02
C THR A 58 -7.78 -0.69 -2.08
N LEU A 59 -7.23 -1.89 -2.17
CA LEU A 59 -6.20 -2.21 -3.16
C LEU A 59 -6.71 -1.98 -4.57
N THR A 60 -7.93 -2.46 -4.88
CA THR A 60 -8.55 -2.27 -6.18
C THR A 60 -8.75 -0.80 -6.51
N ALA A 61 -9.29 -0.02 -5.57
CA ALA A 61 -9.56 1.40 -5.79
C ALA A 61 -8.27 2.18 -6.06
N VAL A 62 -7.23 1.93 -5.28
CA VAL A 62 -5.94 2.60 -5.46
C VAL A 62 -5.31 2.23 -6.80
N CYS A 63 -5.29 0.94 -7.13
CA CYS A 63 -4.73 0.47 -8.40
C CYS A 63 -5.49 1.02 -9.60
N ASP A 64 -6.81 1.07 -9.53
CA ASP A 64 -7.64 1.60 -10.62
C ASP A 64 -7.34 3.08 -10.87
N VAL A 65 -7.28 3.89 -9.81
CA VAL A 65 -7.00 5.32 -9.94
C VAL A 65 -5.59 5.57 -10.46
N LEU A 66 -4.61 4.83 -9.95
CA LEU A 66 -3.22 5.01 -10.34
C LEU A 66 -2.86 4.29 -11.65
N GLY A 67 -3.75 3.45 -12.16
CA GLY A 67 -3.48 2.69 -13.38
C GLY A 67 -2.32 1.72 -13.21
N CYS A 68 -2.25 1.07 -12.07
CA CYS A 68 -1.17 0.13 -11.75
C CYS A 68 -1.71 -1.20 -11.26
N GLN A 69 -0.82 -2.15 -11.08
CA GLN A 69 -1.13 -3.47 -10.52
C GLN A 69 -0.68 -3.53 -9.05
N PRO A 70 -1.21 -4.47 -8.27
CA PRO A 70 -0.77 -4.64 -6.88
C PRO A 70 0.74 -4.81 -6.73
N GLY A 71 1.39 -5.49 -7.67
CA GLY A 71 2.84 -5.66 -7.65
C GLY A 71 3.64 -4.39 -7.89
N ASP A 72 3.01 -3.37 -8.47
CA ASP A 72 3.63 -2.04 -8.60
C ASP A 72 3.52 -1.24 -7.31
N LEU A 73 2.46 -1.50 -6.54
CA LEU A 73 2.17 -0.77 -5.31
C LEU A 73 2.85 -1.38 -4.10
N LEU A 74 2.84 -2.71 -4.00
CA LEU A 74 3.34 -3.45 -2.86
C LEU A 74 4.33 -4.50 -3.33
N GLN A 75 5.47 -4.57 -2.66
CA GLN A 75 6.50 -5.56 -2.96
C GLN A 75 7.04 -6.13 -1.66
N VAL A 76 7.53 -7.35 -1.72
CA VAL A 76 8.18 -8.01 -0.59
C VAL A 76 9.68 -7.92 -0.80
N THR A 77 10.38 -7.33 0.16
CA THR A 77 11.84 -7.23 0.11
C THR A 77 12.49 -8.58 0.40
N SER A 78 13.74 -8.72 -0.02
CA SER A 78 14.50 -9.92 0.27
C SER A 78 14.70 -10.09 1.77
N PRO A 79 14.69 -11.34 2.29
CA PRO A 79 14.96 -11.55 3.70
C PRO A 79 16.39 -11.12 4.04
N PRO A 80 16.63 -10.68 5.28
CA PRO A 80 17.99 -10.37 5.72
C PRO A 80 18.85 -11.64 5.72
N ASP A 81 20.10 -11.47 5.43
CA ASP A 81 21.08 -12.55 5.47
C ASP A 81 21.39 -12.99 6.90
#